data_444d81f08436e606869fafee12e2f499
#
_entry.id   444d81f08436e606869fafee12e2f499
#
_cell.length_a   1.000
_cell.length_b   1.000
_cell.length_c   1.000
_cell.angle_alpha   90.00
_cell.angle_beta   90.00
_cell.angle_gamma   90.00
#
_symmetry.space_group_name_H-M   'P 1'
#
loop_
_entity.id
_entity.type
_entity.pdbx_description
1 polymer ?
#
loop_
_entity_poly.entity_id
_entity_poly.type
_entity_poly.pdbx_seq_one_letter_code
_entity_poly.pdbx_strand_id
1 'polypeptide(L)'
;MIELKGVGKKYGITKAVEDVSFTLPQGQIVGLFGENGAGKTTLMKCILGLLPHQGSVTLDGAPITEKNIERLSFATCEHSFFPALSPKAHRDFYQAHFSRFNEKRFQALIDFFELPMEKPLRAFSAGMKNQFEVVMALSQGADYILMDEPFAGNDVFNREDFYKVLLGILEEHETVLLSTHLLEEVQS
;
A
#
# COMPACT_ATOMS: atom_id res chain seq x y z
N MET A 1 -13.70 -8.84 -4.03
CA MET A 1 -14.06 -8.10 -2.81
C MET A 1 -13.29 -8.66 -1.64
N ILE A 2 -12.62 -7.81 -0.85
CA ILE A 2 -12.03 -8.20 0.43
C ILE A 2 -13.07 -8.05 1.53
N GLU A 3 -13.24 -9.07 2.35
CA GLU A 3 -14.16 -9.07 3.49
C GLU A 3 -13.42 -9.39 4.78
N LEU A 4 -13.60 -8.55 5.80
CA LEU A 4 -13.10 -8.76 7.15
C LEU A 4 -14.28 -9.08 8.08
N LYS A 5 -14.14 -10.11 8.94
CA LYS A 5 -15.13 -10.50 9.94
C LYS A 5 -14.45 -10.72 11.29
N GLY A 6 -14.77 -9.86 12.25
CA GLY A 6 -14.30 -9.98 13.62
C GLY A 6 -12.77 -9.96 13.76
N VAL A 7 -12.06 -9.20 12.91
CA VAL A 7 -10.60 -9.17 12.92
C VAL A 7 -10.10 -8.52 14.19
N GLY A 8 -9.26 -9.26 14.93
CA GLY A 8 -8.65 -8.78 16.16
C GLY A 8 -7.18 -9.17 16.27
N LYS A 9 -6.35 -8.29 16.82
CA LYS A 9 -4.92 -8.51 17.06
C LYS A 9 -4.49 -7.95 18.41
N LYS A 10 -3.79 -8.77 19.18
CA LYS A 10 -3.19 -8.39 20.47
C LYS A 10 -1.70 -8.60 20.44
N TYR A 11 -0.98 -7.71 21.13
CA TYR A 11 0.43 -7.83 21.46
C TYR A 11 0.56 -7.87 22.99
N GLY A 12 0.73 -9.08 23.53
CA GLY A 12 0.64 -9.29 24.98
C GLY A 12 -0.75 -8.89 25.50
N ILE A 13 -0.82 -7.91 26.38
CA ILE A 13 -2.05 -7.37 26.96
C ILE A 13 -2.68 -6.25 26.13
N THR A 14 -1.93 -5.68 25.17
CA THR A 14 -2.38 -4.54 24.35
C THR A 14 -3.19 -5.04 23.17
N LYS A 15 -4.43 -4.56 23.06
CA LYS A 15 -5.28 -4.77 21.89
C LYS A 15 -4.93 -3.72 20.85
N ALA A 16 -4.31 -4.13 19.75
CA ALA A 16 -3.97 -3.23 18.63
C ALA A 16 -5.12 -3.10 17.63
N VAL A 17 -5.88 -4.18 17.43
CA VAL A 17 -7.10 -4.22 16.61
C VAL A 17 -8.14 -5.03 17.38
N GLU A 18 -9.39 -4.54 17.44
CA GLU A 18 -10.45 -5.21 18.19
C GLU A 18 -11.74 -5.28 17.36
N ASP A 19 -12.16 -6.50 17.06
CA ASP A 19 -13.45 -6.85 16.43
C ASP A 19 -13.82 -6.01 15.19
N VAL A 20 -12.85 -5.87 14.25
CA VAL A 20 -13.06 -5.07 13.04
C VAL A 20 -13.74 -5.92 11.96
N SER A 21 -14.88 -5.42 11.47
CA SER A 21 -15.63 -6.04 10.37
C SER A 21 -16.04 -4.99 9.35
N PHE A 22 -15.61 -5.19 8.10
CA PHE A 22 -16.03 -4.36 6.95
C PHE A 22 -15.70 -5.08 5.64
N THR A 23 -16.15 -4.49 4.54
CA THR A 23 -15.82 -4.94 3.19
C THR A 23 -15.10 -3.84 2.41
N LEU A 24 -14.10 -4.24 1.61
CA LEU A 24 -13.49 -3.39 0.59
C LEU A 24 -14.10 -3.78 -0.76
N PRO A 25 -15.03 -2.98 -1.28
CA PRO A 25 -15.59 -3.23 -2.60
C PRO A 25 -14.54 -2.97 -3.68
N GLN A 26 -14.76 -3.53 -4.86
CA GLN A 26 -13.88 -3.33 -5.99
C GLN A 26 -14.09 -1.92 -6.60
N GLY A 27 -13.00 -1.32 -7.12
CA GLY A 27 -13.07 -0.07 -7.86
C GLY A 27 -13.27 1.18 -7.00
N GLN A 28 -12.78 1.20 -5.75
CA GLN A 28 -12.97 2.34 -4.85
C GLN A 28 -11.66 2.76 -4.17
N ILE A 29 -11.58 4.04 -3.81
CA ILE A 29 -10.57 4.55 -2.89
C ILE A 29 -11.22 4.67 -1.51
N VAL A 30 -10.69 3.95 -0.53
CA VAL A 30 -11.21 3.88 0.83
C VAL A 30 -10.19 4.42 1.81
N GLY A 31 -10.58 5.38 2.64
CA GLY A 31 -9.75 5.95 3.70
C GLY A 31 -9.89 5.19 5.01
N LEU A 32 -8.77 4.82 5.63
CA LEU A 32 -8.68 4.29 6.98
C LEU A 32 -8.12 5.36 7.91
N PHE A 33 -9.01 5.98 8.68
CA PHE A 33 -8.67 7.11 9.55
C PHE A 33 -8.41 6.67 10.99
N GLY A 34 -7.49 7.36 11.66
CA GLY A 34 -7.23 7.18 13.07
C GLY A 34 -5.90 7.81 13.49
N GLU A 35 -5.76 8.10 14.76
CA GLU A 35 -4.53 8.63 15.34
C GLU A 35 -3.34 7.68 15.16
N ASN A 36 -2.12 8.21 15.35
CA ASN A 36 -0.93 7.37 15.40
C ASN A 36 -1.05 6.36 16.54
N GLY A 37 -0.76 5.08 16.23
CA GLY A 37 -0.95 3.98 17.18
C GLY A 37 -2.36 3.40 17.27
N ALA A 38 -3.33 3.89 16.48
CA ALA A 38 -4.70 3.36 16.46
C ALA A 38 -4.83 1.96 15.82
N GLY A 39 -3.72 1.33 15.38
CA GLY A 39 -3.73 -0.02 14.83
C GLY A 39 -3.91 -0.12 13.31
N LYS A 40 -3.87 1.00 12.57
CA LYS A 40 -4.04 1.03 11.10
C LYS A 40 -3.05 0.12 10.38
N THR A 41 -1.76 0.27 10.63
CA THR A 41 -0.69 -0.57 10.09
C THR A 41 -0.89 -2.05 10.46
N THR A 42 -1.26 -2.32 11.71
CA THR A 42 -1.55 -3.67 12.19
C THR A 42 -2.71 -4.29 11.42
N LEU A 43 -3.79 -3.55 11.21
CA LEU A 43 -4.94 -4.02 10.43
C LEU A 43 -4.57 -4.32 8.99
N MET A 44 -3.82 -3.44 8.32
CA MET A 44 -3.32 -3.69 6.96
C MET A 44 -2.45 -4.96 6.87
N LYS A 45 -1.56 -5.16 7.83
CA LYS A 45 -0.74 -6.38 7.92
C LYS A 45 -1.58 -7.64 8.18
N CYS A 46 -2.69 -7.53 8.94
CA CYS A 46 -3.65 -8.63 9.08
C CYS A 46 -4.35 -8.94 7.76
N ILE A 47 -4.77 -7.91 7.01
CA ILE A 47 -5.39 -8.07 5.68
C ILE A 47 -4.43 -8.81 4.74
N LEU A 48 -3.16 -8.46 4.76
CA LEU A 48 -2.12 -9.08 3.92
C LEU A 48 -1.70 -10.49 4.37
N GLY A 49 -2.24 -10.98 5.50
CA GLY A 49 -1.80 -12.26 6.07
C GLY A 49 -0.39 -12.26 6.67
N LEU A 50 0.21 -11.07 6.86
CA LEU A 50 1.55 -10.91 7.44
C LEU A 50 1.56 -11.08 8.96
N LEU A 51 0.40 -10.94 9.61
CA LEU A 51 0.24 -11.11 11.06
C LEU A 51 -0.87 -12.12 11.37
N PRO A 52 -0.64 -13.07 12.28
CA PRO A 52 -1.71 -13.93 12.80
C PRO A 52 -2.71 -13.07 13.57
N HIS A 53 -3.99 -13.29 13.31
CA HIS A 53 -5.11 -12.51 13.87
C HIS A 53 -6.29 -13.41 14.23
N GLN A 54 -7.21 -12.89 15.03
CA GLN A 54 -8.54 -13.48 15.27
C GLN A 54 -9.48 -13.07 14.14
N GLY A 55 -10.60 -13.78 13.98
CA GLY A 55 -11.55 -13.53 12.91
C GLY A 55 -11.06 -14.04 11.55
N SER A 56 -11.62 -13.50 10.47
CA SER A 56 -11.28 -13.94 9.12
C SER A 56 -11.10 -12.76 8.16
N VAL A 57 -10.17 -12.93 7.21
CA VAL A 57 -10.00 -12.06 6.04
C VAL A 57 -10.07 -12.92 4.80
N THR A 58 -10.95 -12.57 3.88
CA THR A 58 -11.14 -13.32 2.63
C THR A 58 -11.07 -12.38 1.42
N LEU A 59 -10.57 -12.93 0.32
CA LEU A 59 -10.59 -12.32 -1.01
C LEU A 59 -11.53 -13.14 -1.90
N ASP A 60 -12.65 -12.54 -2.30
CA ASP A 60 -13.72 -13.21 -3.08
C ASP A 60 -14.19 -14.52 -2.43
N GLY A 61 -14.32 -14.51 -1.10
CA GLY A 61 -14.76 -15.68 -0.30
C GLY A 61 -13.68 -16.71 0.01
N ALA A 62 -12.47 -16.58 -0.54
CA ALA A 62 -11.34 -17.48 -0.29
C ALA A 62 -10.33 -16.85 0.70
N PRO A 63 -9.69 -17.63 1.57
CA PRO A 63 -8.59 -17.16 2.41
C PRO A 63 -7.45 -16.57 1.56
N ILE A 64 -6.76 -15.55 2.08
CA ILE A 64 -5.57 -14.99 1.45
C ILE A 64 -4.39 -15.95 1.70
N THR A 65 -3.81 -16.43 0.62
CA THR A 65 -2.69 -17.40 0.59
C THR A 65 -1.73 -17.05 -0.53
N GLU A 66 -0.65 -17.83 -0.67
CA GLU A 66 0.29 -17.68 -1.80
C GLU A 66 -0.36 -17.76 -3.20
N LYS A 67 -1.57 -18.33 -3.30
CA LYS A 67 -2.29 -18.46 -4.58
C LYS A 67 -2.96 -17.19 -5.06
N ASN A 68 -3.26 -16.27 -4.14
CA ASN A 68 -4.00 -15.03 -4.46
C ASN A 68 -3.37 -13.77 -3.88
N ILE A 69 -2.28 -13.88 -3.11
CA ILE A 69 -1.62 -12.72 -2.49
C ILE A 69 -1.07 -11.72 -3.52
N GLU A 70 -0.72 -12.15 -4.74
CA GLU A 70 -0.27 -11.26 -5.81
C GLU A 70 -1.32 -10.24 -6.24
N ARG A 71 -2.60 -10.47 -5.90
CA ARG A 71 -3.70 -9.53 -6.11
C ARG A 71 -3.73 -8.38 -5.10
N LEU A 72 -2.85 -8.43 -4.09
CA LEU A 72 -2.66 -7.38 -3.09
C LEU A 72 -1.26 -6.80 -3.22
N SER A 73 -1.14 -5.49 -3.09
CA SER A 73 0.14 -4.80 -2.97
C SER A 73 0.16 -3.91 -1.73
N PHE A 74 1.35 -3.57 -1.26
CA PHE A 74 1.50 -2.81 -0.01
C PHE A 74 2.62 -1.78 -0.12
N ALA A 75 2.29 -0.51 0.08
CA ALA A 75 3.24 0.57 0.32
C ALA A 75 3.32 0.82 1.82
N THR A 76 4.47 0.56 2.42
CA THR A 76 4.71 0.68 3.86
C THR A 76 5.76 1.71 4.19
N CYS A 77 5.56 2.48 5.26
CA CYS A 77 6.57 3.40 5.79
C CYS A 77 7.76 2.68 6.48
N GLU A 78 7.69 1.37 6.69
CA GLU A 78 8.78 0.56 7.25
C GLU A 78 9.89 0.20 6.24
N HIS A 79 9.70 0.56 4.97
CA HIS A 79 10.65 0.33 3.87
C HIS A 79 11.07 -1.13 3.72
N SER A 80 10.27 -1.90 2.99
CA SER A 80 10.43 -3.34 2.78
C SER A 80 11.45 -3.71 1.69
N PHE A 81 11.94 -2.76 0.91
CA PHE A 81 12.82 -3.00 -0.24
C PHE A 81 14.31 -3.14 0.13
N PHE A 82 15.08 -3.73 -0.78
CA PHE A 82 16.52 -3.93 -0.63
C PHE A 82 17.28 -2.61 -0.75
N PRO A 83 17.89 -2.08 0.34
CA PRO A 83 18.49 -0.75 0.32
C PRO A 83 19.69 -0.62 -0.63
N ALA A 84 20.35 -1.72 -0.96
CA ALA A 84 21.52 -1.75 -1.85
C ALA A 84 21.15 -1.72 -3.34
N LEU A 85 19.88 -2.01 -3.66
CA LEU A 85 19.42 -2.05 -5.05
C LEU A 85 18.82 -0.70 -5.48
N SER A 86 18.90 -0.42 -6.78
CA SER A 86 18.31 0.75 -7.42
C SER A 86 16.85 0.51 -7.80
N PRO A 87 16.05 1.56 -8.09
CA PRO A 87 14.72 1.42 -8.68
C PRO A 87 14.70 0.54 -9.93
N LYS A 88 15.70 0.66 -10.80
CA LYS A 88 15.84 -0.18 -11.99
C LYS A 88 15.95 -1.66 -11.65
N ALA A 89 16.79 -2.01 -10.68
CA ALA A 89 16.95 -3.41 -10.27
C ALA A 89 15.66 -3.98 -9.64
N HIS A 90 14.92 -3.17 -8.87
CA HIS A 90 13.62 -3.57 -8.35
C HIS A 90 12.57 -3.73 -9.46
N ARG A 91 12.53 -2.82 -10.45
CA ARG A 91 11.67 -2.94 -11.62
C ARG A 91 11.93 -4.27 -12.34
N ASP A 92 13.19 -4.58 -12.65
CA ASP A 92 13.57 -5.80 -13.37
C ASP A 92 13.14 -7.06 -12.58
N PHE A 93 13.28 -7.03 -11.26
CA PHE A 93 12.80 -8.10 -10.40
C PHE A 93 11.27 -8.24 -10.46
N TYR A 94 10.52 -7.13 -10.37
CA TYR A 94 9.05 -7.17 -10.42
C TYR A 94 8.52 -7.63 -11.79
N GLN A 95 9.15 -7.19 -12.88
CA GLN A 95 8.82 -7.67 -14.23
C GLN A 95 9.00 -9.19 -14.37
N ALA A 96 10.00 -9.76 -13.72
CA ALA A 96 10.27 -11.19 -13.77
C ALA A 96 9.29 -12.02 -12.93
N HIS A 97 8.70 -11.45 -11.87
CA HIS A 97 7.92 -12.20 -10.88
C HIS A 97 6.43 -11.89 -10.88
N PHE A 98 6.01 -10.70 -11.33
CA PHE A 98 4.62 -10.29 -11.39
C PHE A 98 4.15 -10.15 -12.84
N SER A 99 3.35 -11.11 -13.29
CA SER A 99 2.89 -11.17 -14.69
C SER A 99 2.06 -9.95 -15.14
N ARG A 100 1.47 -9.22 -14.19
CA ARG A 100 0.65 -8.02 -14.40
C ARG A 100 1.38 -6.71 -14.11
N PHE A 101 2.71 -6.76 -13.90
CA PHE A 101 3.50 -5.56 -13.64
C PHE A 101 3.32 -4.52 -14.75
N ASN A 102 2.95 -3.29 -14.38
CA ASN A 102 2.68 -2.21 -15.31
C ASN A 102 3.91 -1.28 -15.44
N GLU A 103 4.78 -1.58 -16.42
CA GLU A 103 5.99 -0.81 -16.67
C GLU A 103 5.71 0.66 -17.05
N LYS A 104 4.64 0.91 -17.83
CA LYS A 104 4.28 2.28 -18.23
C LYS A 104 3.90 3.12 -17.01
N ARG A 105 3.11 2.55 -16.11
CA ARG A 105 2.72 3.20 -14.84
C ARG A 105 3.94 3.41 -13.95
N PHE A 106 4.81 2.42 -13.84
CA PHE A 106 6.06 2.52 -13.11
C PHE A 106 6.89 3.71 -13.61
N GLN A 107 7.15 3.80 -14.92
CA GLN A 107 7.95 4.89 -15.48
C GLN A 107 7.27 6.26 -15.27
N ALA A 108 5.97 6.37 -15.50
CA ALA A 108 5.23 7.61 -15.30
C ALA A 108 5.30 8.09 -13.84
N LEU A 109 5.24 7.20 -12.87
CA LEU A 109 5.36 7.55 -11.46
C LEU A 109 6.80 7.88 -11.04
N ILE A 110 7.80 7.18 -11.58
CA ILE A 110 9.22 7.52 -11.38
C ILE A 110 9.49 8.95 -11.89
N ASP A 111 8.97 9.30 -13.07
CA ASP A 111 9.15 10.64 -13.66
C ASP A 111 8.37 11.69 -12.84
N PHE A 112 7.16 11.38 -12.40
CA PHE A 112 6.33 12.28 -11.58
C PHE A 112 6.99 12.62 -10.24
N PHE A 113 7.60 11.63 -9.58
CA PHE A 113 8.32 11.82 -8.32
C PHE A 113 9.79 12.25 -8.51
N GLU A 114 10.27 12.34 -9.75
CA GLU A 114 11.67 12.66 -10.08
C GLU A 114 12.69 11.73 -9.39
N LEU A 115 12.35 10.44 -9.27
CA LEU A 115 13.20 9.48 -8.57
C LEU A 115 14.36 9.00 -9.45
N PRO A 116 15.60 8.97 -8.93
CA PRO A 116 16.78 8.53 -9.70
C PRO A 116 16.79 7.02 -9.89
N MET A 117 16.70 6.56 -11.14
CA MET A 117 16.60 5.15 -11.51
C MET A 117 17.80 4.28 -11.16
N GLU A 118 19.02 4.86 -11.19
CA GLU A 118 20.27 4.12 -11.05
C GLU A 118 20.89 4.21 -9.64
N LYS A 119 20.36 5.07 -8.77
CA LYS A 119 20.89 5.21 -7.41
C LYS A 119 20.30 4.16 -6.47
N PRO A 120 21.09 3.55 -5.57
CA PRO A 120 20.58 2.60 -4.60
C PRO A 120 19.65 3.29 -3.60
N LEU A 121 18.61 2.58 -3.12
CA LEU A 121 17.60 3.12 -2.21
C LEU A 121 18.17 3.63 -0.88
N ARG A 122 19.32 3.11 -0.43
CA ARG A 122 20.02 3.63 0.76
C ARG A 122 20.43 5.11 0.62
N ALA A 123 20.56 5.61 -0.61
CA ALA A 123 20.90 7.01 -0.89
C ALA A 123 19.65 7.92 -0.99
N PHE A 124 18.46 7.37 -0.89
CA PHE A 124 17.21 8.12 -0.92
C PHE A 124 16.92 8.76 0.44
N SER A 125 16.31 9.96 0.42
CA SER A 125 15.68 10.52 1.62
C SER A 125 14.51 9.64 2.10
N ALA A 126 14.03 9.85 3.32
CA ALA A 126 12.85 9.14 3.83
C ALA A 126 11.63 9.36 2.92
N GLY A 127 11.39 10.59 2.48
CA GLY A 127 10.31 10.91 1.55
C GLY A 127 10.44 10.20 0.21
N MET A 128 11.64 10.18 -0.39
CA MET A 128 11.88 9.45 -1.63
C MET A 128 11.68 7.94 -1.49
N LYS A 129 12.00 7.36 -0.33
CA LYS A 129 11.74 5.94 -0.04
C LYS A 129 10.24 5.67 0.03
N ASN A 130 9.47 6.53 0.71
CA ASN A 130 8.01 6.41 0.76
C ASN A 130 7.40 6.53 -0.65
N GLN A 131 7.85 7.49 -1.45
CA GLN A 131 7.42 7.63 -2.84
C GLN A 131 7.72 6.37 -3.66
N PHE A 132 8.89 5.78 -3.48
CA PHE A 132 9.26 4.54 -4.17
C PHE A 132 8.38 3.34 -3.75
N GLU A 133 8.03 3.21 -2.46
CA GLU A 133 7.07 2.21 -1.99
C GLU A 133 5.71 2.36 -2.72
N VAL A 134 5.23 3.60 -2.86
CA VAL A 134 3.99 3.89 -3.59
C VAL A 134 4.10 3.54 -5.07
N VAL A 135 5.21 3.90 -5.73
CA VAL A 135 5.48 3.55 -7.14
C VAL A 135 5.38 2.05 -7.35
N MET A 136 6.04 1.26 -6.51
CA MET A 136 6.06 -0.19 -6.64
C MET A 136 4.69 -0.81 -6.36
N ALA A 137 3.99 -0.37 -5.31
CA ALA A 137 2.67 -0.88 -4.98
C ALA A 137 1.64 -0.61 -6.09
N LEU A 138 1.65 0.59 -6.69
CA LEU A 138 0.77 0.96 -7.80
C LEU A 138 1.11 0.27 -9.11
N SER A 139 2.36 -0.17 -9.28
CA SER A 139 2.84 -0.75 -10.55
C SER A 139 2.87 -2.28 -10.55
N GLN A 140 2.71 -2.94 -9.40
CA GLN A 140 2.76 -4.40 -9.26
C GLN A 140 1.72 -5.12 -10.12
N GLY A 141 0.56 -4.50 -10.38
CA GLY A 141 -0.57 -5.11 -11.08
C GLY A 141 -1.57 -5.79 -10.13
N ALA A 142 -1.62 -5.34 -8.88
CA ALA A 142 -2.57 -5.81 -7.88
C ALA A 142 -3.97 -5.23 -8.11
N ASP A 143 -5.00 -5.95 -7.68
CA ASP A 143 -6.39 -5.47 -7.68
C ASP A 143 -6.71 -4.62 -6.42
N TYR A 144 -5.99 -4.88 -5.33
CA TYR A 144 -6.13 -4.18 -4.05
C TYR A 144 -4.78 -3.64 -3.60
N ILE A 145 -4.69 -2.33 -3.48
CA ILE A 145 -3.47 -1.59 -3.18
C ILE A 145 -3.62 -0.96 -1.80
N LEU A 146 -2.83 -1.43 -0.84
CA LEU A 146 -2.82 -0.91 0.51
C LEU A 146 -1.68 0.10 0.66
N MET A 147 -1.97 1.28 1.20
CA MET A 147 -0.98 2.33 1.42
C MET A 147 -1.01 2.79 2.87
N ASP A 148 0.07 2.56 3.60
CA ASP A 148 0.18 2.93 5.00
C ASP A 148 0.93 4.24 5.15
N GLU A 149 0.19 5.32 5.49
CA GLU A 149 0.71 6.68 5.68
C GLU A 149 1.66 7.12 4.52
N PRO A 150 1.24 7.04 3.24
CA PRO A 150 2.14 7.21 2.09
C PRO A 150 2.77 8.60 2.00
N PHE A 151 2.24 9.57 2.74
CA PHE A 151 2.74 10.96 2.76
C PHE A 151 3.58 11.28 4.00
N ALA A 152 3.81 10.31 4.89
CA ALA A 152 4.62 10.54 6.08
C ALA A 152 6.03 11.00 5.72
N GLY A 153 6.50 12.10 6.34
CA GLY A 153 7.84 12.65 6.11
C GLY A 153 8.04 13.40 4.78
N ASN A 154 6.97 13.74 4.08
CA ASN A 154 7.02 14.48 2.81
C ASN A 154 6.43 15.89 2.96
N ASP A 155 7.23 16.86 3.42
CA ASP A 155 6.82 18.26 3.52
C ASP A 155 6.71 18.99 2.16
N VAL A 156 7.36 18.44 1.12
CA VAL A 156 7.49 19.07 -0.21
C VAL A 156 6.47 18.52 -1.22
N PHE A 157 5.80 17.43 -0.87
CA PHE A 157 4.93 16.73 -1.79
C PHE A 157 3.53 17.35 -1.79
N ASN A 158 3.09 17.80 -2.97
CA ASN A 158 1.71 18.27 -3.13
C ASN A 158 0.77 17.06 -3.18
N ARG A 159 0.06 16.83 -2.07
CA ARG A 159 -0.90 15.75 -1.90
C ARG A 159 -2.03 15.81 -2.93
N GLU A 160 -2.50 17.02 -3.24
CA GLU A 160 -3.55 17.22 -4.24
C GLU A 160 -3.12 16.71 -5.62
N ASP A 161 -1.87 16.99 -6.02
CA ASP A 161 -1.35 16.51 -7.29
C ASP A 161 -1.20 14.99 -7.32
N PHE A 162 -0.82 14.38 -6.18
CA PHE A 162 -0.81 12.93 -6.09
C PHE A 162 -2.21 12.32 -6.22
N TYR A 163 -3.22 12.87 -5.55
CA TYR A 163 -4.59 12.38 -5.70
C TYR A 163 -5.10 12.52 -7.14
N LYS A 164 -4.78 13.62 -7.82
CA LYS A 164 -5.11 13.78 -9.25
C LYS A 164 -4.43 12.71 -10.11
N VAL A 165 -3.13 12.45 -9.85
CA VAL A 165 -2.39 11.40 -10.55
C VAL A 165 -2.98 10.03 -10.22
N LEU A 166 -3.24 9.74 -8.95
CA LEU A 166 -3.84 8.47 -8.51
C LEU A 166 -5.17 8.21 -9.22
N LEU A 167 -6.07 9.19 -9.23
CA LEU A 167 -7.36 9.09 -9.93
C LEU A 167 -7.21 8.92 -11.44
N GLY A 168 -6.14 9.49 -12.02
CA GLY A 168 -5.87 9.39 -13.46
C GLY A 168 -5.24 8.08 -13.91
N ILE A 169 -4.59 7.33 -13.00
CA ILE A 169 -3.86 6.09 -13.34
C ILE A 169 -4.57 4.82 -12.91
N LEU A 170 -5.50 4.89 -11.94
CA LEU A 170 -6.24 3.72 -11.46
C LEU A 170 -7.21 3.23 -12.53
N GLU A 171 -7.25 1.91 -12.69
CA GLU A 171 -8.25 1.23 -13.50
C GLU A 171 -9.53 1.01 -12.69
N GLU A 172 -10.67 0.88 -13.37
CA GLU A 172 -12.00 0.74 -12.73
C GLU A 172 -12.11 -0.42 -11.74
N HIS A 173 -11.29 -1.45 -11.90
CA HIS A 173 -11.29 -2.63 -11.02
C HIS A 173 -10.34 -2.50 -9.83
N GLU A 174 -9.44 -1.53 -9.83
CA GLU A 174 -8.44 -1.36 -8.77
C GLU A 174 -9.04 -0.66 -7.55
N THR A 175 -8.76 -1.19 -6.38
CA THR A 175 -9.19 -0.64 -5.10
C THR A 175 -7.98 -0.18 -4.30
N VAL A 176 -8.05 1.02 -3.74
CA VAL A 176 -7.02 1.54 -2.85
C VAL A 176 -7.56 1.64 -1.43
N LEU A 177 -6.84 1.08 -0.47
CA LEU A 177 -7.03 1.32 0.96
C LEU A 177 -5.89 2.20 1.47
N LEU A 178 -6.20 3.43 1.82
CA LEU A 178 -5.23 4.43 2.26
C LEU A 178 -5.37 4.69 3.76
N SER A 179 -4.30 4.50 4.55
CA SER A 179 -4.30 4.96 5.94
C SER A 179 -3.77 6.38 6.07
N THR A 180 -4.42 7.16 6.89
CA THR A 180 -3.95 8.51 7.26
C THR A 180 -4.43 8.91 8.64
N HIS A 181 -3.69 9.80 9.29
CA HIS A 181 -4.08 10.42 10.57
C HIS A 181 -4.67 11.83 10.38
N LEU A 182 -4.66 12.38 9.16
CA LEU A 182 -5.11 13.73 8.85
C LEU A 182 -6.52 13.69 8.24
N LEU A 183 -7.53 14.15 8.99
CA LEU A 183 -8.91 14.26 8.52
C LEU A 183 -9.08 15.28 7.37
N GLU A 184 -8.18 16.26 7.25
CA GLU A 184 -8.21 17.28 6.21
C GLU A 184 -7.90 16.70 4.81
N GLU A 185 -7.31 15.51 4.74
CA GLU A 185 -6.93 14.86 3.49
C GLU A 185 -8.11 14.34 2.66
N VAL A 186 -9.32 14.29 3.23
CA VAL A 186 -10.50 13.65 2.60
C VAL A 186 -11.58 14.64 2.18
N GLN A 187 -11.45 15.91 2.54
CA GLN A 187 -12.47 16.92 2.23
C GLN A 187 -12.17 17.75 0.98
N SER A 188 -11.11 17.43 0.24
CA SER A 188 -10.72 18.14 -0.98
C SER A 188 -11.06 17.38 -2.26
#